data_a541ab78228a11ddf8650464385a730a
#
_entry.id   a541ab78228a11ddf8650464385a730a
#
_cell.length_a   1.000
_cell.length_b   1.000
_cell.length_c   1.000
_cell.angle_alpha   90.00
_cell.angle_beta   90.00
_cell.angle_gamma   90.00
#
_symmetry.space_group_name_H-M   'P 1'
#
loop_
_entity.id
_entity.type
_entity.pdbx_description
1 polymer ?
#
loop_
_entity_poly.entity_id
_entity_poly.type
_entity_poly.pdbx_seq_one_letter_code
_entity_poly.pdbx_strand_id
1 'polypeptide(L)'
;KELYLITYHPLTLNVKNTQKEIKTLLKKLDTLKNASLIFTKANADENGLLINEILQDYCQKNSHKAKLFDNLGSQKYLSLMKIAKAMIGNSSSGISESPFFKTPCINIGDRQKGRLRTQNIIDCEINDLDQAFEKLESKEFK
;
A
#
# COMPACT_ATOMS: atom_id res chain seq x y z
N LYS A 1 -6.19 -11.72 12.37
CA LYS A 1 -6.25 -10.49 11.56
C LYS A 1 -5.45 -10.66 10.27
N GLU A 2 -5.97 -10.11 9.20
CA GLU A 2 -5.28 -10.09 7.91
C GLU A 2 -4.26 -8.94 7.89
N LEU A 3 -3.01 -9.23 7.57
CA LEU A 3 -1.94 -8.24 7.51
C LEU A 3 -1.85 -7.63 6.11
N TYR A 4 -1.83 -6.32 6.04
CA TYR A 4 -1.60 -5.57 4.79
C TYR A 4 -0.37 -4.70 4.95
N LEU A 5 0.52 -4.75 3.97
CA LEU A 5 1.75 -3.95 3.96
C LEU A 5 1.57 -2.84 2.93
N ILE A 6 1.64 -1.59 3.38
CA ILE A 6 1.26 -0.44 2.56
C ILE A 6 2.41 0.55 2.44
N THR A 7 2.79 0.87 1.21
CA THR A 7 3.79 1.89 0.89
C THR A 7 3.28 2.74 -0.25
N TYR A 8 3.04 4.03 0.01
CA TYR A 8 2.48 4.93 -0.97
C TYR A 8 3.33 6.19 -1.12
N HIS A 9 3.74 6.48 -2.35
CA HIS A 9 4.51 7.67 -2.70
C HIS A 9 3.65 8.64 -3.48
N PRO A 10 3.94 9.97 -3.44
CA PRO A 10 3.16 10.93 -4.20
C PRO A 10 3.21 10.63 -5.71
N LEU A 11 2.07 10.68 -6.36
CA LEU A 11 1.96 10.51 -7.81
C LEU A 11 2.05 11.83 -8.56
N THR A 12 1.94 12.95 -7.83
CA THR A 12 1.91 14.29 -8.40
C THR A 12 2.67 15.24 -7.49
N LEU A 13 3.17 16.33 -8.07
CA LEU A 13 3.79 17.42 -7.30
C LEU A 13 2.76 18.38 -6.70
N ASN A 14 1.49 18.22 -7.07
CA ASN A 14 0.41 19.08 -6.57
C ASN A 14 0.01 18.64 -5.15
N VAL A 15 0.21 19.53 -4.17
CA VAL A 15 -0.05 19.22 -2.76
C VAL A 15 -1.50 18.85 -2.51
N LYS A 16 -2.44 19.58 -3.10
CA LYS A 16 -3.87 19.30 -2.91
C LYS A 16 -4.24 17.91 -3.44
N ASN A 17 -3.71 17.55 -4.60
CA ASN A 17 -3.97 16.23 -5.17
C ASN A 17 -3.35 15.13 -4.32
N THR A 18 -2.15 15.35 -3.79
CA THR A 18 -1.49 14.39 -2.89
C THR A 18 -2.32 14.16 -1.64
N GLN A 19 -2.83 15.23 -1.02
CA GLN A 19 -3.70 15.13 0.14
C GLN A 19 -4.96 14.32 -0.18
N LYS A 20 -5.57 14.60 -1.32
CA LYS A 20 -6.79 13.92 -1.74
C LYS A 20 -6.53 12.44 -1.98
N GLU A 21 -5.41 12.12 -2.62
CA GLU A 21 -5.02 10.73 -2.90
C GLU A 21 -4.85 9.93 -1.62
N ILE A 22 -4.06 10.47 -0.67
CA ILE A 22 -3.78 9.72 0.55
C ILE A 22 -5.03 9.57 1.42
N LYS A 23 -5.86 10.58 1.48
CA LYS A 23 -7.12 10.50 2.23
C LYS A 23 -8.08 9.48 1.61
N THR A 24 -8.11 9.42 0.28
CA THR A 24 -8.92 8.42 -0.42
C THR A 24 -8.40 7.01 -0.13
N LEU A 25 -7.07 6.83 -0.16
CA LEU A 25 -6.47 5.54 0.17
C LEU A 25 -6.87 5.09 1.57
N LEU A 26 -6.73 5.98 2.56
CA LEU A 26 -7.07 5.64 3.95
C LEU A 26 -8.55 5.31 4.11
N LYS A 27 -9.42 6.06 3.44
CA LYS A 27 -10.85 5.80 3.45
C LYS A 27 -11.18 4.43 2.86
N LYS A 28 -10.53 4.08 1.76
CA LYS A 28 -10.71 2.75 1.15
C LYS A 28 -10.18 1.64 2.06
N LEU A 29 -9.05 1.87 2.72
CA LEU A 29 -8.48 0.89 3.65
C LEU A 29 -9.40 0.67 4.85
N ASP A 30 -10.16 1.68 5.26
CA ASP A 30 -11.12 1.54 6.37
C ASP A 30 -12.25 0.56 6.04
N THR A 31 -12.47 0.25 4.78
CA THR A 31 -13.48 -0.75 4.38
C THR A 31 -13.02 -2.18 4.62
N LEU A 32 -11.72 -2.39 4.82
CA LEU A 32 -11.18 -3.73 5.08
C LEU A 32 -11.49 -4.13 6.52
N LYS A 33 -12.13 -5.28 6.68
CA LYS A 33 -12.50 -5.80 7.99
C LYS A 33 -11.41 -6.71 8.53
N ASN A 34 -11.26 -6.70 9.84
CA ASN A 34 -10.31 -7.58 10.54
C ASN A 34 -8.89 -7.42 9.99
N ALA A 35 -8.51 -6.18 9.69
CA ALA A 35 -7.24 -5.86 9.05
C ALA A 35 -6.23 -5.29 10.04
N SER A 36 -4.97 -5.67 9.83
CA SER A 36 -3.83 -5.05 10.49
C SER A 36 -3.04 -4.34 9.40
N LEU A 37 -2.88 -3.02 9.53
CA LEU A 37 -2.28 -2.18 8.50
C LEU A 37 -0.87 -1.76 8.94
N ILE A 38 0.12 -2.15 8.15
CA ILE A 38 1.50 -1.76 8.39
C ILE A 38 1.93 -0.81 7.28
N PHE A 39 2.16 0.44 7.64
CA PHE A 39 2.58 1.48 6.71
C PHE A 39 4.09 1.68 6.82
N THR A 40 4.75 1.85 5.68
CA THR A 40 6.10 2.37 5.63
C THR A 40 6.06 3.79 5.10
N LYS A 41 7.01 4.63 5.54
CA LYS A 41 7.01 6.05 5.16
C LYS A 41 7.37 6.23 3.68
N ALA A 42 6.81 7.30 3.10
CA ALA A 42 7.17 7.73 1.75
C ALA A 42 8.55 8.38 1.73
N ASN A 43 9.05 8.67 0.52
CA ASN A 43 10.32 9.38 0.35
C ASN A 43 10.27 10.74 1.07
N ALA A 44 11.43 11.22 1.50
CA ALA A 44 11.55 12.43 2.33
C ALA A 44 11.53 13.74 1.53
N ASP A 45 10.89 13.75 0.37
CA ASP A 45 10.64 15.00 -0.34
C ASP A 45 9.41 15.71 0.27
N GLU A 46 9.11 16.92 -0.21
CA GLU A 46 8.05 17.75 0.37
C GLU A 46 6.70 17.04 0.41
N ASN A 47 6.28 16.45 -0.70
CA ASN A 47 4.99 15.76 -0.76
C ASN A 47 5.02 14.43 -0.01
N GLY A 48 6.18 13.78 0.04
CA GLY A 48 6.36 12.56 0.85
C GLY A 48 6.24 12.84 2.33
N LEU A 49 6.79 13.97 2.80
CA LEU A 49 6.63 14.38 4.19
C LEU A 49 5.18 14.64 4.55
N LEU A 50 4.42 15.24 3.62
CA LEU A 50 2.99 15.46 3.80
C LEU A 50 2.24 14.13 3.97
N ILE A 51 2.54 13.14 3.14
CA ILE A 51 1.96 11.81 3.26
C ILE A 51 2.30 11.22 4.64
N ASN A 52 3.55 11.34 5.05
CA ASN A 52 4.00 10.77 6.33
C ASN A 52 3.27 11.41 7.52
N GLU A 53 3.02 12.72 7.46
CA GLU A 53 2.26 13.40 8.52
C GLU A 53 0.82 12.89 8.60
N ILE A 54 0.17 12.72 7.45
CA ILE A 54 -1.20 12.22 7.39
C ILE A 54 -1.27 10.78 7.89
N LEU A 55 -0.30 9.94 7.50
CA LEU A 55 -0.23 8.56 7.96
C LEU A 55 0.01 8.48 9.47
N GLN A 56 0.86 9.35 10.00
CA GLN A 56 1.14 9.38 11.44
C GLN A 56 -0.12 9.71 12.23
N ASP A 57 -0.87 10.71 11.78
CA ASP A 57 -2.14 11.08 12.40
C ASP A 57 -3.15 9.93 12.34
N TYR A 58 -3.27 9.32 11.17
CA TYR A 58 -4.18 8.18 10.99
C TYR A 58 -3.81 7.02 11.93
N CYS A 59 -2.53 6.68 12.04
CA CYS A 59 -2.08 5.58 12.87
C CYS A 59 -2.28 5.87 14.35
N GLN A 60 -2.13 7.14 14.78
CA GLN A 60 -2.41 7.51 16.16
C GLN A 60 -3.89 7.32 16.50
N LYS A 61 -4.77 7.69 15.59
CA LYS A 61 -6.22 7.55 15.79
C LYS A 61 -6.70 6.11 15.66
N ASN A 62 -5.91 5.27 15.00
CA ASN A 62 -6.29 3.88 14.72
C ASN A 62 -5.21 2.91 15.23
N SER A 63 -4.60 3.21 16.37
CA SER A 63 -3.46 2.45 16.89
C SER A 63 -3.77 0.97 17.13
N HIS A 64 -5.05 0.62 17.26
CA HIS A 64 -5.47 -0.77 17.44
C HIS A 64 -5.30 -1.62 16.17
N LYS A 65 -5.21 -0.98 15.00
CA LYS A 65 -5.12 -1.72 13.73
C LYS A 65 -4.03 -1.22 12.78
N ALA A 66 -3.44 -0.04 13.03
CA ALA A 66 -2.51 0.58 12.10
C ALA A 66 -1.24 1.05 12.78
N LYS A 67 -0.10 0.81 12.13
CA LYS A 67 1.21 1.26 12.61
C LYS A 67 2.02 1.80 11.45
N LEU A 68 2.84 2.82 11.73
CA LEU A 68 3.72 3.46 10.76
C LEU A 68 5.19 3.25 11.18
N PHE A 69 6.01 2.80 10.24
CA PHE A 69 7.43 2.58 10.47
C PHE A 69 8.27 3.45 9.53
N ASP A 70 9.36 4.02 10.08
CA ASP A 70 10.30 4.83 9.29
C ASP A 70 11.02 3.97 8.25
N ASN A 71 11.58 2.86 8.72
CA ASN A 71 12.34 1.94 7.90
C ASN A 71 12.36 0.60 8.61
N LEU A 72 11.83 -0.41 7.93
CA LEU A 72 11.79 -1.77 8.48
C LEU A 72 13.11 -2.52 8.29
N GLY A 73 13.97 -2.02 7.39
CA GLY A 73 15.10 -2.79 6.95
C GLY A 73 14.66 -3.89 5.98
N SER A 74 15.56 -4.33 5.10
CA SER A 74 15.18 -5.26 4.04
C SER A 74 14.68 -6.60 4.59
N GLN A 75 15.30 -7.11 5.65
CA GLN A 75 14.94 -8.40 6.21
C GLN A 75 13.54 -8.40 6.81
N LYS A 76 13.22 -7.40 7.63
CA LYS A 76 11.87 -7.29 8.21
C LYS A 76 10.82 -7.03 7.15
N TYR A 77 11.14 -6.20 6.17
CA TYR A 77 10.24 -5.89 5.07
C TYR A 77 9.87 -7.15 4.30
N LEU A 78 10.86 -7.95 3.93
CA LEU A 78 10.63 -9.19 3.20
C LEU A 78 9.87 -10.22 4.05
N SER A 79 10.15 -10.27 5.35
CA SER A 79 9.43 -11.16 6.26
C SER A 79 7.95 -10.79 6.35
N LEU A 80 7.64 -9.50 6.41
CA LEU A 80 6.25 -9.04 6.43
C LEU A 80 5.56 -9.30 5.09
N MET A 81 6.28 -9.08 3.99
CA MET A 81 5.76 -9.37 2.65
C MET A 81 5.34 -10.83 2.51
N LYS A 82 6.14 -11.73 3.07
CA LYS A 82 5.88 -13.17 3.01
C LYS A 82 4.57 -13.56 3.70
N ILE A 83 4.23 -12.91 4.81
CA ILE A 83 3.04 -13.26 5.61
C ILE A 83 1.85 -12.34 5.33
N ALA A 84 2.04 -11.28 4.54
CA ALA A 84 0.97 -10.33 4.27
C ALA A 84 -0.13 -10.95 3.39
N LYS A 85 -1.37 -10.58 3.67
CA LYS A 85 -2.50 -10.89 2.79
C LYS A 85 -2.31 -10.24 1.44
N ALA A 86 -1.80 -9.00 1.44
CA ALA A 86 -1.50 -8.27 0.22
C ALA A 86 -0.58 -7.10 0.53
N MET A 87 0.15 -6.66 -0.49
CA MET A 87 0.82 -5.37 -0.49
C MET A 87 -0.05 -4.37 -1.23
N ILE A 88 -0.10 -3.15 -0.74
CA ILE A 88 -0.94 -2.09 -1.33
C ILE A 88 -0.09 -0.83 -1.49
N GLY A 89 -0.12 -0.24 -2.67
CA GLY A 89 0.57 1.01 -2.90
C GLY A 89 1.17 1.13 -4.29
N ASN A 90 2.26 1.88 -4.38
CA ASN A 90 2.92 2.12 -5.66
C ASN A 90 4.44 2.00 -5.55
N SER A 91 4.91 1.21 -4.60
CA SER A 91 6.34 0.96 -4.41
C SER A 91 6.83 -0.06 -5.45
N SER A 92 8.07 0.15 -5.95
CA SER A 92 8.67 -0.78 -6.87
C SER A 92 8.89 -2.17 -6.26
N SER A 93 9.09 -2.25 -4.95
CA SER A 93 9.30 -3.53 -4.28
C SER A 93 8.07 -4.43 -4.38
N GLY A 94 6.87 -3.84 -4.44
CA GLY A 94 5.66 -4.63 -4.62
C GLY A 94 5.65 -5.39 -5.94
N ILE A 95 6.20 -4.79 -7.00
CA ILE A 95 6.23 -5.43 -8.32
C ILE A 95 7.44 -6.34 -8.47
N SER A 96 8.61 -5.92 -7.97
CA SER A 96 9.86 -6.65 -8.21
C SER A 96 10.09 -7.76 -7.21
N GLU A 97 9.59 -7.65 -5.97
CA GLU A 97 9.89 -8.61 -4.91
C GLU A 97 8.73 -9.50 -4.52
N SER A 98 7.47 -9.00 -4.56
CA SER A 98 6.32 -9.78 -4.14
C SER A 98 6.16 -11.11 -4.90
N PRO A 99 6.54 -11.23 -6.19
CA PRO A 99 6.41 -12.51 -6.89
C PRO A 99 7.20 -13.65 -6.27
N PHE A 100 8.32 -13.35 -5.60
CA PHE A 100 9.13 -14.39 -4.93
C PHE A 100 8.33 -15.12 -3.85
N PHE A 101 7.38 -14.43 -3.23
CA PHE A 101 6.57 -14.99 -2.15
C PHE A 101 5.14 -15.26 -2.60
N LYS A 102 4.83 -15.00 -3.88
CA LYS A 102 3.48 -15.10 -4.43
C LYS A 102 2.48 -14.23 -3.66
N THR A 103 2.95 -13.17 -3.01
CA THR A 103 2.10 -12.25 -2.26
C THR A 103 1.32 -11.37 -3.23
N PRO A 104 0.00 -11.32 -3.13
CA PRO A 104 -0.77 -10.41 -3.96
C PRO A 104 -0.34 -8.96 -3.75
N CYS A 105 -0.26 -8.19 -4.83
CA CYS A 105 0.15 -6.80 -4.77
C CYS A 105 -0.84 -5.93 -5.53
N ILE A 106 -1.47 -5.00 -4.84
CA ILE A 106 -2.34 -4.01 -5.47
C ILE A 106 -1.48 -2.79 -5.78
N ASN A 107 -1.22 -2.58 -7.08
CA ASN A 107 -0.41 -1.47 -7.56
C ASN A 107 -1.32 -0.31 -7.96
N ILE A 108 -1.15 0.84 -7.31
CA ILE A 108 -2.01 2.00 -7.49
C ILE A 108 -1.35 3.01 -8.42
N GLY A 109 -2.05 3.41 -9.49
CA GLY A 109 -1.59 4.41 -10.42
C GLY A 109 -0.58 3.87 -11.42
N ASP A 110 0.14 4.78 -12.08
CA ASP A 110 1.05 4.42 -13.16
C ASP A 110 2.54 4.66 -12.82
N ARG A 111 2.86 4.84 -11.54
CA ARG A 111 4.26 5.07 -11.10
C ARG A 111 5.19 3.95 -11.57
N GLN A 112 4.67 2.72 -11.65
CA GLN A 112 5.45 1.55 -12.08
C GLN A 112 5.10 1.14 -13.51
N LYS A 113 4.60 2.06 -14.31
CA LYS A 113 4.27 1.80 -15.72
C LYS A 113 5.52 1.33 -16.48
N GLY A 114 5.34 0.31 -17.29
CA GLY A 114 6.44 -0.25 -18.08
C GLY A 114 7.19 -1.38 -17.40
N ARG A 115 6.99 -1.61 -16.11
CA ARG A 115 7.60 -2.76 -15.44
C ARG A 115 6.79 -4.02 -15.76
N LEU A 116 7.50 -5.15 -15.81
CA LEU A 116 6.84 -6.43 -16.01
C LEU A 116 5.88 -6.74 -14.86
N ARG A 117 4.71 -7.26 -15.23
CA ARG A 117 3.70 -7.69 -14.25
C ARG A 117 3.65 -9.21 -14.21
N THR A 118 3.58 -9.76 -13.01
CA THR A 118 3.34 -11.18 -12.79
C THR A 118 1.89 -11.38 -12.36
N GLN A 119 1.46 -12.62 -12.23
CA GLN A 119 0.06 -12.94 -11.95
C GLN A 119 -0.41 -12.45 -10.58
N ASN A 120 0.52 -12.17 -9.67
CA ASN A 120 0.18 -11.68 -8.33
C ASN A 120 -0.11 -10.18 -8.28
N ILE A 121 0.04 -9.44 -9.39
CA ILE A 121 -0.12 -7.99 -9.42
C ILE A 121 -1.53 -7.61 -9.90
N ILE A 122 -2.18 -6.76 -9.13
CA ILE A 122 -3.46 -6.16 -9.49
C ILE A 122 -3.22 -4.66 -9.69
N ASP A 123 -3.34 -4.20 -10.94
CA ASP A 123 -3.20 -2.77 -11.24
C ASP A 123 -4.55 -2.08 -11.12
N CYS A 124 -4.57 -0.90 -10.49
CA CYS A 124 -5.78 -0.10 -10.38
C CYS A 124 -5.46 1.36 -10.15
N GLU A 125 -6.45 2.23 -10.39
CA GLU A 125 -6.40 3.60 -9.95
C GLU A 125 -6.93 3.68 -8.52
N ILE A 126 -6.59 4.75 -7.80
CA ILE A 126 -6.95 4.86 -6.38
C ILE A 126 -8.47 4.82 -6.17
N ASN A 127 -9.24 5.38 -7.09
CA ASN A 127 -10.69 5.39 -6.99
C ASN A 127 -11.31 4.01 -7.23
N ASP A 128 -10.56 3.09 -7.82
CA ASP A 128 -11.02 1.73 -8.15
C ASP A 128 -10.50 0.69 -7.15
N LEU A 129 -9.98 1.14 -6.02
CA LEU A 129 -9.37 0.27 -5.03
C LEU A 129 -10.37 -0.75 -4.47
N ASP A 130 -11.66 -0.38 -4.38
CA ASP A 130 -12.71 -1.31 -3.95
C ASP A 130 -12.77 -2.54 -4.86
N GLN A 131 -12.66 -2.33 -6.17
CA GLN A 131 -12.68 -3.41 -7.15
C GLN A 131 -11.43 -4.29 -6.99
N ALA A 132 -10.29 -3.68 -6.69
CA ALA A 132 -9.06 -4.42 -6.45
C ALA A 132 -9.20 -5.32 -5.22
N PHE A 133 -9.85 -4.83 -4.16
CA PHE A 133 -10.11 -5.63 -2.95
C PHE A 133 -11.02 -6.81 -3.27
N GLU A 134 -12.04 -6.61 -4.09
CA GLU A 134 -12.93 -7.70 -4.52
C GLU A 134 -12.15 -8.76 -5.31
N LYS A 135 -11.29 -8.31 -6.20
CA LYS A 135 -10.46 -9.22 -7.00
C LYS A 135 -9.49 -10.00 -6.13
N LEU A 136 -8.97 -9.37 -5.08
CA LEU A 136 -8.08 -10.02 -4.12
C LEU A 136 -8.76 -11.21 -3.45
N GLU A 137 -10.05 -11.13 -3.19
CA GLU A 137 -10.82 -12.20 -2.57
C GLU A 137 -11.31 -13.24 -3.59
N SER A 138 -11.06 -13.03 -4.87
CA SER A 138 -11.45 -13.98 -5.91
C SER A 138 -10.58 -15.24 -5.86
N LYS A 139 -11.03 -16.30 -6.51
CA LYS A 139 -10.32 -17.58 -6.54
C LYS A 139 -8.94 -17.48 -7.19
N GLU A 140 -8.73 -16.49 -8.05
CA GLU A 140 -7.43 -16.29 -8.72
C GLU A 140 -6.31 -15.95 -7.75
N PHE A 141 -6.65 -15.37 -6.59
CA PHE A 141 -5.68 -14.88 -5.61
C PHE A 141 -5.75 -15.62 -4.28
N LYS A 142 -6.55 -16.66 -4.20
CA LYS A 142 -6.58 -17.55 -3.05
C LYS A 142 -5.82 -18.85 -3.36
#